data_8c430a3875af149f97cfb83eb07406f5
#
_entry.id   8c430a3875af149f97cfb83eb07406f5
#
_cell.length_a   1.000
_cell.length_b   1.000
_cell.length_c   1.000
_cell.angle_alpha   90.00
_cell.angle_beta   90.00
_cell.angle_gamma   90.00
#
_symmetry.space_group_name_H-M   'P 1'
#
loop_
_entity.id
_entity.type
_entity.pdbx_description
1 polymer ?
#
loop_
_entity_poly.entity_id
_entity_poly.type
_entity_poly.pdbx_seq_one_letter_code
_entity_poly.pdbx_strand_id
1 'polypeptide(L)'
;MTRNRATLIGASAILMWSLLAALTIGTSPVPPLLLNALCFAMGGVLGLIWTGFGRGFGVLRGISWKVYAFGTLGLFGYHLLYFTAFRLAPYAQTGLIAYLWPLFIVLLSGLLPGERLRPLHLIGAALAFGGAAVIVLGGGMGGGPGAAAGLGLAFACALTWALYSVLSRWMGDVPTEAVTVFCLATAALSALTHLGFEATLWPTGPIGWASVAALGLGPVGLAFFTWDVGMKRGDIQMLGTLSYAAPLLSTLVLVATGQAKASPMLGLAALAITGGAALAARASRKAPIA
;
A
#
# COMPACT_ATOMS: atom_id res chain seq x y z
N MET A 1 -1.45 -22.55 7.48
CA MET A 1 -2.51 -21.58 7.10
C MET A 1 -2.87 -21.81 5.65
N THR A 2 -4.17 -21.84 5.28
CA THR A 2 -4.61 -22.05 3.90
C THR A 2 -4.38 -20.79 3.05
N ARG A 3 -4.19 -20.94 1.72
CA ARG A 3 -4.03 -19.81 0.76
C ARG A 3 -5.19 -18.81 0.87
N ASN A 4 -6.43 -19.31 0.96
CA ASN A 4 -7.61 -18.44 1.07
C ASN A 4 -7.58 -17.60 2.36
N ARG A 5 -7.21 -18.19 3.50
CA ARG A 5 -7.08 -17.46 4.76
C ARG A 5 -5.99 -16.40 4.70
N ALA A 6 -4.85 -16.71 4.08
CA ALA A 6 -3.79 -15.74 3.87
C ALA A 6 -4.22 -14.60 2.94
N THR A 7 -4.98 -14.91 1.88
CA THR A 7 -5.55 -13.89 0.99
C THR A 7 -6.52 -12.96 1.72
N LEU A 8 -7.39 -13.50 2.58
CA LEU A 8 -8.31 -12.68 3.39
C LEU A 8 -7.56 -11.78 4.37
N ILE A 9 -6.50 -12.29 5.00
CA ILE A 9 -5.62 -11.50 5.87
C ILE A 9 -4.96 -10.38 5.05
N GLY A 10 -4.40 -10.68 3.88
CA GLY A 10 -3.83 -9.65 2.99
C GLY A 10 -4.85 -8.62 2.51
N ALA A 11 -6.08 -9.05 2.22
CA ALA A 11 -7.16 -8.15 1.81
C ALA A 11 -7.57 -7.16 2.92
N SER A 12 -7.38 -7.51 4.20
CA SER A 12 -7.63 -6.56 5.30
C SER A 12 -6.72 -5.33 5.24
N ALA A 13 -5.50 -5.45 4.67
CA ALA A 13 -4.64 -4.29 4.42
C ALA A 13 -5.29 -3.30 3.47
N ILE A 14 -5.96 -3.79 2.41
CA ILE A 14 -6.66 -2.94 1.43
C ILE A 14 -7.80 -2.17 2.09
N LEU A 15 -8.54 -2.82 3.00
CA LEU A 15 -9.59 -2.17 3.80
C LEU A 15 -9.01 -1.08 4.71
N MET A 16 -7.89 -1.36 5.38
CA MET A 16 -7.20 -0.36 6.19
C MET A 16 -6.69 0.81 5.33
N TRP A 17 -6.09 0.53 4.18
CA TRP A 17 -5.62 1.58 3.26
C TRP A 17 -6.74 2.43 2.67
N SER A 18 -7.98 1.94 2.60
CA SER A 18 -9.12 2.75 2.18
C SER A 18 -9.44 3.90 3.16
N LEU A 19 -8.97 3.82 4.40
CA LEU A 19 -9.12 4.86 5.41
C LEU A 19 -8.00 5.91 5.36
N LEU A 20 -6.92 5.67 4.60
CA LEU A 20 -5.74 6.53 4.55
C LEU A 20 -6.11 8.00 4.28
N ALA A 21 -6.91 8.27 3.24
CA ALA A 21 -7.23 9.64 2.86
C ALA A 21 -8.01 10.37 3.97
N ALA A 22 -9.05 9.75 4.50
CA ALA A 22 -9.88 10.33 5.55
C ALA A 22 -9.08 10.62 6.83
N LEU A 23 -8.25 9.67 7.27
CA LEU A 23 -7.41 9.84 8.45
C LEU A 23 -6.30 10.87 8.23
N THR A 24 -5.68 10.89 7.02
CA THR A 24 -4.61 11.86 6.70
C THR A 24 -5.13 13.30 6.75
N ILE A 25 -6.36 13.56 6.30
CA ILE A 25 -6.97 14.89 6.42
C ILE A 25 -6.99 15.35 7.89
N GLY A 26 -7.31 14.46 8.82
CA GLY A 26 -7.34 14.74 10.25
C GLY A 26 -5.97 15.02 10.87
N THR A 27 -4.87 14.68 10.21
CA THR A 27 -3.51 14.88 10.76
C THR A 27 -2.91 16.26 10.48
N SER A 28 -3.59 17.10 9.68
CA SER A 28 -3.09 18.45 9.38
C SER A 28 -2.80 19.23 10.69
N PRO A 29 -1.68 19.97 10.80
CA PRO A 29 -0.72 20.37 9.74
C PRO A 29 0.56 19.49 9.69
N VAL A 30 0.55 18.26 10.17
CA VAL A 30 1.75 17.40 10.25
C VAL A 30 2.38 17.19 8.87
N PRO A 31 3.68 17.47 8.67
CA PRO A 31 4.31 17.27 7.38
C PRO A 31 4.51 15.77 7.07
N PRO A 32 4.57 15.40 5.77
CA PRO A 32 4.51 13.99 5.35
C PRO A 32 5.57 13.07 5.94
N LEU A 33 6.84 13.51 6.03
CA LEU A 33 7.92 12.66 6.56
C LEU A 33 7.83 12.53 8.08
N LEU A 34 7.40 13.57 8.80
CA LEU A 34 7.11 13.47 10.23
C LEU A 34 5.96 12.51 10.48
N LEU A 35 4.86 12.63 9.71
CA LEU A 35 3.71 11.72 9.82
C LEU A 35 4.14 10.28 9.55
N ASN A 36 4.95 10.07 8.52
CA ASN A 36 5.51 8.75 8.19
C ASN A 36 6.35 8.19 9.36
N ALA A 37 7.23 9.02 9.95
CA ALA A 37 8.05 8.62 11.09
C ALA A 37 7.19 8.20 12.29
N LEU A 38 6.18 8.99 12.65
CA LEU A 38 5.27 8.70 13.75
C LEU A 38 4.49 7.40 13.52
N CYS A 39 3.88 7.26 12.34
CA CYS A 39 3.06 6.10 12.02
C CYS A 39 3.89 4.81 11.95
N PHE A 40 5.07 4.84 11.30
CA PHE A 40 5.95 3.67 11.26
C PHE A 40 6.57 3.33 12.61
N ALA A 41 6.81 4.32 13.49
CA ALA A 41 7.22 4.07 14.86
C ALA A 41 6.14 3.30 15.63
N MET A 42 4.86 3.71 15.51
CA MET A 42 3.73 2.99 16.11
C MET A 42 3.60 1.57 15.55
N GLY A 43 3.71 1.40 14.21
CA GLY A 43 3.72 0.08 13.57
C GLY A 43 4.87 -0.80 14.06
N GLY A 44 6.05 -0.21 14.23
CA GLY A 44 7.22 -0.89 14.79
C GLY A 44 7.02 -1.31 16.26
N VAL A 45 6.46 -0.43 17.09
CA VAL A 45 6.12 -0.75 18.49
C VAL A 45 5.07 -1.86 18.55
N LEU A 46 4.01 -1.79 17.72
CA LEU A 46 3.02 -2.86 17.61
C LEU A 46 3.69 -4.19 17.24
N GLY A 47 4.62 -4.16 16.29
CA GLY A 47 5.40 -5.33 15.89
C GLY A 47 6.31 -5.86 17.00
N LEU A 48 6.95 -4.97 17.80
CA LEU A 48 7.74 -5.39 18.96
C LEU A 48 6.87 -6.11 20.02
N ILE A 49 5.70 -5.55 20.32
CA ILE A 49 4.73 -6.15 21.25
C ILE A 49 4.30 -7.52 20.72
N TRP A 50 3.86 -7.59 19.46
CA TRP A 50 3.44 -8.85 18.84
C TRP A 50 4.55 -9.90 18.81
N THR A 51 5.78 -9.52 18.43
CA THR A 51 6.94 -10.40 18.41
C THR A 51 7.30 -10.89 19.80
N GLY A 52 7.34 -9.99 20.78
CA GLY A 52 7.73 -10.31 22.17
C GLY A 52 6.76 -11.25 22.85
N PHE A 53 5.45 -11.02 22.75
CA PHE A 53 4.41 -11.87 23.32
C PHE A 53 4.09 -13.12 22.46
N GLY A 54 4.50 -13.13 21.18
CA GLY A 54 4.30 -14.25 20.27
C GLY A 54 5.46 -15.24 20.25
N ARG A 55 6.21 -15.27 19.15
CA ARG A 55 7.33 -16.21 18.93
C ARG A 55 8.64 -15.81 19.59
N GLY A 56 8.68 -14.62 20.20
CA GLY A 56 9.87 -14.04 20.81
C GLY A 56 10.88 -13.48 19.80
N PHE A 57 11.78 -12.63 20.25
CA PHE A 57 12.78 -11.96 19.40
C PHE A 57 13.82 -12.91 18.79
N GLY A 58 13.91 -14.15 19.29
CA GLY A 58 14.76 -15.18 18.71
C GLY A 58 14.46 -15.46 17.25
N VAL A 59 13.20 -15.27 16.81
CA VAL A 59 12.77 -15.46 15.42
C VAL A 59 13.46 -14.50 14.43
N LEU A 60 13.94 -13.36 14.91
CA LEU A 60 14.68 -12.36 14.12
C LEU A 60 16.17 -12.69 13.98
N ARG A 61 16.68 -13.63 14.79
CA ARG A 61 18.09 -14.04 14.72
C ARG A 61 18.32 -14.87 13.46
N GLY A 62 19.44 -14.63 12.80
CA GLY A 62 19.79 -15.36 11.58
C GLY A 62 19.15 -14.82 10.28
N ILE A 63 18.25 -13.84 10.35
CA ILE A 63 17.77 -13.15 9.16
C ILE A 63 18.90 -12.28 8.60
N SER A 64 19.19 -12.45 7.31
CA SER A 64 20.24 -11.67 6.64
C SER A 64 19.96 -10.18 6.71
N TRP A 65 21.01 -9.36 6.94
CA TRP A 65 20.89 -7.91 6.88
C TRP A 65 20.37 -7.41 5.53
N LYS A 66 20.60 -8.17 4.43
CA LYS A 66 20.09 -7.85 3.09
C LYS A 66 18.55 -7.86 3.06
N VAL A 67 17.92 -8.73 3.83
CA VAL A 67 16.44 -8.77 3.98
C VAL A 67 15.95 -7.52 4.70
N TYR A 68 16.63 -7.13 5.78
CA TYR A 68 16.28 -5.90 6.50
C TYR A 68 16.48 -4.66 5.64
N ALA A 69 17.59 -4.57 4.90
CA ALA A 69 17.82 -3.49 3.95
C ALA A 69 16.76 -3.46 2.85
N PHE A 70 16.43 -4.62 2.26
CA PHE A 70 15.38 -4.73 1.24
C PHE A 70 14.01 -4.26 1.77
N GLY A 71 13.58 -4.75 2.92
CA GLY A 71 12.30 -4.38 3.51
C GLY A 71 12.22 -2.89 3.86
N THR A 72 13.28 -2.38 4.49
CA THR A 72 13.38 -0.95 4.85
C THR A 72 13.40 -0.05 3.61
N LEU A 73 14.21 -0.37 2.60
CA LEU A 73 14.28 0.40 1.36
C LEU A 73 12.97 0.32 0.57
N GLY A 74 12.28 -0.82 0.63
CA GLY A 74 10.95 -0.97 0.03
C GLY A 74 9.93 -0.04 0.67
N LEU A 75 9.83 -0.02 1.99
CA LEU A 75 8.87 0.82 2.71
C LEU A 75 9.27 2.30 2.67
N PHE A 76 10.50 2.63 3.08
CA PHE A 76 10.99 4.01 3.10
C PHE A 76 11.08 4.59 1.69
N GLY A 77 11.68 3.86 0.74
CA GLY A 77 11.84 4.30 -0.64
C GLY A 77 10.51 4.59 -1.33
N TYR A 78 9.52 3.69 -1.16
CA TYR A 78 8.17 3.92 -1.65
C TYR A 78 7.59 5.25 -1.15
N HIS A 79 7.62 5.50 0.16
CA HIS A 79 7.03 6.70 0.74
C HIS A 79 7.81 7.97 0.36
N LEU A 80 9.14 7.92 0.33
CA LEU A 80 9.96 9.04 -0.11
C LEU A 80 9.67 9.43 -1.57
N LEU A 81 9.63 8.43 -2.46
CA LEU A 81 9.29 8.65 -3.88
C LEU A 81 7.87 9.19 -4.03
N TYR A 82 6.90 8.61 -3.30
CA TYR A 82 5.51 9.01 -3.30
C TYR A 82 5.35 10.48 -2.92
N PHE A 83 5.85 10.88 -1.76
CA PHE A 83 5.70 12.26 -1.28
C PHE A 83 6.43 13.27 -2.18
N THR A 84 7.61 12.90 -2.69
CA THR A 84 8.35 13.78 -3.62
C THR A 84 7.62 13.93 -4.94
N ALA A 85 7.06 12.84 -5.49
CA ALA A 85 6.27 12.88 -6.71
C ALA A 85 5.07 13.84 -6.59
N PHE A 86 4.33 13.74 -5.49
CA PHE A 86 3.16 14.60 -5.22
C PHE A 86 3.50 16.07 -4.96
N ARG A 87 4.74 16.40 -4.62
CA ARG A 87 5.23 17.78 -4.53
C ARG A 87 5.59 18.38 -5.89
N LEU A 88 5.97 17.55 -6.86
CA LEU A 88 6.49 18.00 -8.15
C LEU A 88 5.48 17.93 -9.29
N ALA A 89 4.43 17.11 -9.18
CA ALA A 89 3.49 16.88 -10.27
C ALA A 89 2.03 16.96 -9.79
N PRO A 90 1.07 17.18 -10.72
CA PRO A 90 -0.34 17.29 -10.39
C PRO A 90 -0.88 16.04 -9.74
N TYR A 91 -1.66 16.19 -8.67
CA TYR A 91 -2.15 15.10 -7.80
C TYR A 91 -2.85 13.99 -8.56
N ALA A 92 -3.74 14.32 -9.51
CA ALA A 92 -4.51 13.32 -10.24
C ALA A 92 -3.63 12.41 -11.11
N GLN A 93 -2.72 13.01 -11.89
CA GLN A 93 -1.80 12.26 -12.76
C GLN A 93 -0.80 11.43 -11.93
N THR A 94 -0.24 12.03 -10.89
CA THR A 94 0.68 11.38 -9.96
C THR A 94 0.01 10.19 -9.29
N GLY A 95 -1.22 10.36 -8.80
CA GLY A 95 -2.01 9.29 -8.19
C GLY A 95 -2.30 8.17 -9.17
N LEU A 96 -2.69 8.50 -10.42
CA LEU A 96 -2.96 7.49 -11.45
C LEU A 96 -1.72 6.64 -11.77
N ILE A 97 -0.56 7.28 -11.94
CA ILE A 97 0.70 6.56 -12.20
C ILE A 97 1.14 5.76 -10.97
N ALA A 98 1.02 6.33 -9.78
CA ALA A 98 1.29 5.58 -8.55
C ALA A 98 0.39 4.35 -8.45
N TYR A 99 -0.88 4.42 -8.83
CA TYR A 99 -1.81 3.28 -8.86
C TYR A 99 -1.53 2.22 -9.95
N LEU A 100 -0.43 2.32 -10.67
CA LEU A 100 0.07 1.20 -11.51
C LEU A 100 0.64 0.04 -10.66
N TRP A 101 0.96 0.25 -9.38
CA TRP A 101 1.56 -0.79 -8.55
C TRP A 101 0.76 -2.10 -8.45
N PRO A 102 -0.59 -2.11 -8.39
CA PRO A 102 -1.34 -3.35 -8.37
C PRO A 102 -1.24 -4.11 -9.71
N LEU A 103 -1.24 -3.39 -10.84
CA LEU A 103 -1.03 -3.98 -12.16
C LEU A 103 0.38 -4.60 -12.24
N PHE A 104 1.39 -3.89 -11.76
CA PHE A 104 2.75 -4.42 -11.73
C PHE A 104 2.88 -5.65 -10.83
N ILE A 105 2.18 -5.71 -9.68
CA ILE A 105 2.12 -6.93 -8.86
C ILE A 105 1.56 -8.10 -9.68
N VAL A 106 0.44 -7.90 -10.37
CA VAL A 106 -0.17 -8.95 -11.21
C VAL A 106 0.79 -9.40 -12.31
N LEU A 107 1.40 -8.47 -13.04
CA LEU A 107 2.34 -8.78 -14.13
C LEU A 107 3.59 -9.50 -13.63
N LEU A 108 4.24 -8.94 -12.61
CA LEU A 108 5.48 -9.48 -12.05
C LEU A 108 5.26 -10.80 -11.32
N SER A 109 4.05 -11.05 -10.79
CA SER A 109 3.72 -12.32 -10.14
C SER A 109 3.87 -13.52 -11.09
N GLY A 110 3.69 -13.30 -12.40
CA GLY A 110 3.89 -14.34 -13.41
C GLY A 110 5.35 -14.83 -13.54
N LEU A 111 6.31 -14.08 -12.97
CA LEU A 111 7.73 -14.45 -12.92
C LEU A 111 8.06 -15.30 -11.69
N LEU A 112 7.13 -15.46 -10.75
CA LEU A 112 7.34 -16.22 -9.52
C LEU A 112 7.23 -17.73 -9.77
N PRO A 113 8.10 -18.55 -9.16
CA PRO A 113 7.97 -20.00 -9.23
C PRO A 113 6.60 -20.47 -8.73
N GLY A 114 5.96 -21.36 -9.49
CA GLY A 114 4.65 -21.93 -9.12
C GLY A 114 3.43 -21.02 -9.36
N GLU A 115 3.62 -19.77 -9.73
CA GLU A 115 2.51 -18.88 -10.12
C GLU A 115 2.30 -18.92 -11.64
N ARG A 116 1.03 -18.94 -12.07
CA ARG A 116 0.67 -18.93 -13.49
C ARG A 116 -0.22 -17.73 -13.80
N LEU A 117 0.32 -16.80 -14.58
CA LEU A 117 -0.45 -15.66 -15.07
C LEU A 117 -1.37 -16.13 -16.21
N ARG A 118 -2.65 -15.89 -16.04
CA ARG A 118 -3.69 -16.23 -17.05
C ARG A 118 -4.24 -14.97 -17.70
N PRO A 119 -4.74 -15.01 -18.94
CA PRO A 119 -5.34 -13.85 -19.59
C PRO A 119 -6.42 -13.15 -18.76
N LEU A 120 -7.22 -13.91 -18.02
CA LEU A 120 -8.26 -13.34 -17.12
C LEU A 120 -7.68 -12.52 -15.96
N HIS A 121 -6.46 -12.81 -15.48
CA HIS A 121 -5.80 -11.96 -14.49
C HIS A 121 -5.47 -10.59 -15.11
N LEU A 122 -4.95 -10.58 -16.33
CA LEU A 122 -4.59 -9.35 -17.05
C LEU A 122 -5.83 -8.51 -17.38
N ILE A 123 -6.87 -9.15 -17.91
CA ILE A 123 -8.14 -8.48 -18.24
C ILE A 123 -8.77 -7.91 -16.94
N GLY A 124 -8.78 -8.71 -15.87
CA GLY A 124 -9.32 -8.29 -14.59
C GLY A 124 -8.57 -7.10 -14.00
N ALA A 125 -7.23 -7.14 -14.02
CA ALA A 125 -6.39 -6.06 -13.54
C ALA A 125 -6.51 -4.78 -14.39
N ALA A 126 -6.57 -4.92 -15.73
CA ALA A 126 -6.76 -3.78 -16.63
C ALA A 126 -8.14 -3.13 -16.47
N LEU A 127 -9.20 -3.93 -16.31
CA LEU A 127 -10.55 -3.44 -16.05
C LEU A 127 -10.63 -2.71 -14.70
N ALA A 128 -10.04 -3.28 -13.64
CA ALA A 128 -10.01 -2.68 -12.32
C ALA A 128 -9.16 -1.38 -12.31
N PHE A 129 -8.02 -1.36 -13.03
CA PHE A 129 -7.22 -0.15 -13.22
C PHE A 129 -8.01 0.94 -13.94
N GLY A 130 -8.75 0.59 -15.02
CA GLY A 130 -9.62 1.53 -15.73
C GLY A 130 -10.68 2.16 -14.82
N GLY A 131 -11.30 1.37 -13.96
CA GLY A 131 -12.24 1.88 -12.95
C GLY A 131 -11.58 2.82 -11.93
N ALA A 132 -10.40 2.46 -11.44
CA ALA A 132 -9.64 3.33 -10.53
C ALA A 132 -9.19 4.63 -11.24
N ALA A 133 -8.77 4.54 -12.50
CA ALA A 133 -8.39 5.69 -13.33
C ALA A 133 -9.52 6.72 -13.46
N VAL A 134 -10.75 6.25 -13.66
CA VAL A 134 -11.94 7.11 -13.73
C VAL A 134 -12.13 7.93 -12.44
N ILE A 135 -11.91 7.33 -11.28
CA ILE A 135 -12.02 8.02 -9.98
C ILE A 135 -10.91 9.08 -9.85
N VAL A 136 -9.68 8.68 -10.12
CA VAL A 136 -8.50 9.53 -9.91
C VAL A 136 -8.46 10.71 -10.88
N LEU A 137 -8.78 10.49 -12.16
CA LEU A 137 -8.79 11.53 -13.20
C LEU A 137 -9.96 12.51 -13.07
N GLY A 138 -11.02 12.15 -12.36
CA GLY A 138 -12.13 13.06 -12.07
C GLY A 138 -11.73 14.33 -11.32
N GLY A 139 -10.53 14.36 -10.74
CA GLY A 139 -9.92 15.53 -10.08
C GLY A 139 -9.28 16.57 -11.03
N GLY A 140 -9.28 16.32 -12.37
CA GLY A 140 -8.70 17.22 -13.36
C GLY A 140 -7.24 16.92 -13.70
N MET A 141 -6.77 17.44 -14.85
CA MET A 141 -5.40 17.31 -15.34
C MET A 141 -4.73 18.67 -15.44
N GLY A 142 -3.49 18.77 -14.96
CA GLY A 142 -2.66 19.95 -15.04
C GLY A 142 -1.18 19.59 -15.21
N GLY A 143 -0.33 20.56 -15.46
CA GLY A 143 1.11 20.38 -15.56
C GLY A 143 1.85 21.69 -15.43
N GLY A 144 3.05 21.66 -14.82
CA GLY A 144 3.94 22.80 -14.64
C GLY A 144 5.39 22.36 -14.76
N PRO A 145 6.36 23.27 -14.57
CA PRO A 145 7.78 22.92 -14.50
C PRO A 145 8.03 21.83 -13.46
N GLY A 146 8.75 20.78 -13.82
CA GLY A 146 9.03 19.63 -12.93
C GLY A 146 8.00 18.50 -12.98
N ALA A 147 6.84 18.66 -13.62
CA ALA A 147 5.80 17.64 -13.69
C ALA A 147 6.32 16.31 -14.25
N ALA A 148 7.14 16.33 -15.31
CA ALA A 148 7.72 15.11 -15.89
C ALA A 148 8.59 14.33 -14.87
N ALA A 149 9.41 15.02 -14.10
CA ALA A 149 10.21 14.39 -13.04
C ALA A 149 9.31 13.79 -11.96
N GLY A 150 8.28 14.53 -11.51
CA GLY A 150 7.31 14.03 -10.53
C GLY A 150 6.56 12.78 -11.02
N LEU A 151 6.13 12.74 -12.29
CA LEU A 151 5.49 11.57 -12.88
C LEU A 151 6.44 10.39 -12.97
N GLY A 152 7.75 10.63 -13.34
CA GLY A 152 8.79 9.61 -13.31
C GLY A 152 9.00 9.03 -11.91
N LEU A 153 9.00 9.86 -10.87
CA LEU A 153 9.07 9.42 -9.47
C LEU A 153 7.84 8.62 -9.05
N ALA A 154 6.64 9.00 -9.50
CA ALA A 154 5.42 8.23 -9.27
C ALA A 154 5.49 6.83 -9.90
N PHE A 155 6.04 6.73 -11.12
CA PHE A 155 6.27 5.45 -11.75
C PHE A 155 7.29 4.59 -10.99
N ALA A 156 8.41 5.18 -10.59
CA ALA A 156 9.42 4.51 -9.75
C ALA A 156 8.83 4.07 -8.40
N CYS A 157 7.97 4.87 -7.79
CA CYS A 157 7.22 4.55 -6.59
C CYS A 157 6.35 3.29 -6.79
N ALA A 158 5.53 3.27 -7.86
CA ALA A 158 4.69 2.13 -8.19
C ALA A 158 5.50 0.84 -8.39
N LEU A 159 6.62 0.95 -9.12
CA LEU A 159 7.52 -0.17 -9.35
C LEU A 159 8.19 -0.66 -8.06
N THR A 160 8.64 0.28 -7.19
CA THR A 160 9.25 -0.04 -5.89
C THR A 160 8.30 -0.85 -5.02
N TRP A 161 7.03 -0.44 -4.92
CA TRP A 161 6.05 -1.16 -4.13
C TRP A 161 5.72 -2.54 -4.72
N ALA A 162 5.59 -2.62 -6.04
CA ALA A 162 5.33 -3.89 -6.72
C ALA A 162 6.50 -4.87 -6.56
N LEU A 163 7.73 -4.41 -6.74
CA LEU A 163 8.93 -5.23 -6.53
C LEU A 163 9.05 -5.67 -5.06
N TYR A 164 8.86 -4.76 -4.10
CA TYR A 164 8.84 -5.13 -2.69
C TYR A 164 7.81 -6.23 -2.43
N SER A 165 6.58 -6.06 -2.91
CA SER A 165 5.49 -7.01 -2.68
C SER A 165 5.76 -8.38 -3.33
N VAL A 166 6.22 -8.42 -4.57
CA VAL A 166 6.48 -9.66 -5.32
C VAL A 166 7.72 -10.38 -4.77
N LEU A 167 8.80 -9.65 -4.54
CA LEU A 167 10.04 -10.23 -4.02
C LEU A 167 9.91 -10.68 -2.55
N SER A 168 9.03 -10.06 -1.76
CA SER A 168 8.72 -10.55 -0.42
C SER A 168 8.15 -11.98 -0.45
N ARG A 169 7.39 -12.34 -1.50
CA ARG A 169 6.93 -13.71 -1.71
C ARG A 169 8.09 -14.67 -1.97
N TRP A 170 9.08 -14.24 -2.73
CA TRP A 170 10.28 -15.07 -2.97
C TRP A 170 11.07 -15.33 -1.69
N MET A 171 10.96 -14.41 -0.71
CA MET A 171 11.50 -14.55 0.63
C MET A 171 10.49 -15.19 1.62
N GLY A 172 9.64 -16.13 1.13
CA GLY A 172 8.53 -16.70 1.88
C GLY A 172 8.90 -17.33 3.23
N ASP A 173 10.14 -17.80 3.40
CA ASP A 173 10.66 -18.36 4.65
C ASP A 173 11.03 -17.28 5.70
N VAL A 174 11.14 -16.01 5.29
CA VAL A 174 11.38 -14.90 6.22
C VAL A 174 10.10 -14.67 7.04
N PRO A 175 10.20 -14.73 8.38
CA PRO A 175 9.03 -14.55 9.24
C PRO A 175 8.47 -13.13 9.13
N THR A 176 7.14 -12.99 9.23
CA THR A 176 6.44 -11.69 9.15
C THR A 176 6.89 -10.74 10.26
N GLU A 177 7.40 -11.25 11.37
CA GLU A 177 8.01 -10.47 12.45
C GLU A 177 9.16 -9.56 11.97
N ALA A 178 9.80 -9.89 10.83
CA ALA A 178 10.81 -9.02 10.22
C ALA A 178 10.27 -7.63 9.82
N VAL A 179 8.97 -7.53 9.53
CA VAL A 179 8.29 -6.26 9.24
C VAL A 179 8.41 -5.28 10.40
N THR A 180 8.54 -5.76 11.65
CA THR A 180 8.84 -4.94 12.82
C THR A 180 10.11 -4.10 12.63
N VAL A 181 11.18 -4.74 12.16
CA VAL A 181 12.47 -4.06 11.91
C VAL A 181 12.34 -3.12 10.72
N PHE A 182 11.61 -3.53 9.66
CA PHE A 182 11.36 -2.66 8.50
C PHE A 182 10.65 -1.37 8.92
N CYS A 183 9.60 -1.49 9.77
CA CYS A 183 8.86 -0.34 10.28
C CYS A 183 9.75 0.57 11.14
N LEU A 184 10.50 0.03 12.10
CA LEU A 184 11.37 0.82 12.98
C LEU A 184 12.48 1.54 12.19
N ALA A 185 13.13 0.85 11.24
CA ALA A 185 14.15 1.45 10.41
C ALA A 185 13.56 2.51 9.46
N THR A 186 12.38 2.27 8.90
CA THR A 186 11.64 3.26 8.10
C THR A 186 11.28 4.49 8.94
N ALA A 187 10.84 4.30 10.19
CA ALA A 187 10.56 5.41 11.11
C ALA A 187 11.81 6.25 11.36
N ALA A 188 12.95 5.60 11.65
CA ALA A 188 14.21 6.28 11.88
C ALA A 188 14.68 7.07 10.64
N LEU A 189 14.66 6.46 9.45
CA LEU A 189 15.03 7.14 8.20
C LEU A 189 14.07 8.29 7.88
N SER A 190 12.77 8.13 8.13
CA SER A 190 11.78 9.19 7.92
C SER A 190 11.98 10.35 8.88
N ALA A 191 12.32 10.07 10.15
CA ALA A 191 12.65 11.11 11.12
C ALA A 191 13.92 11.89 10.72
N LEU A 192 14.96 11.17 10.28
CA LEU A 192 16.20 11.81 9.82
C LEU A 192 15.98 12.69 8.58
N THR A 193 15.22 12.20 7.60
CA THR A 193 14.90 12.99 6.40
C THR A 193 13.96 14.15 6.74
N HIS A 194 13.01 13.97 7.66
CA HIS A 194 12.20 15.06 8.17
C HIS A 194 13.03 16.21 8.73
N LEU A 195 14.00 15.92 9.59
CA LEU A 195 14.87 16.92 10.19
C LEU A 195 15.70 17.72 9.17
N GLY A 196 16.00 17.11 8.00
CA GLY A 196 16.75 17.77 6.93
C GLY A 196 15.88 18.56 5.94
N PHE A 197 14.60 18.20 5.76
CA PHE A 197 13.81 18.67 4.63
C PHE A 197 12.45 19.27 4.99
N GLU A 198 12.00 19.19 6.24
CA GLU A 198 10.67 19.65 6.65
C GLU A 198 10.73 20.48 7.94
N ALA A 199 9.84 21.47 8.06
CA ALA A 199 9.58 22.13 9.33
C ALA A 199 8.72 21.22 10.22
N THR A 200 9.07 21.10 11.50
CA THR A 200 8.32 20.28 12.46
C THR A 200 7.02 20.97 12.85
N LEU A 201 5.90 20.37 12.46
CA LEU A 201 4.55 20.77 12.86
C LEU A 201 3.84 19.59 13.49
N TRP A 202 3.37 19.76 14.71
CA TRP A 202 2.70 18.69 15.47
C TRP A 202 1.19 18.62 15.22
N PRO A 203 0.54 17.46 15.44
CA PRO A 203 -0.91 17.35 15.37
C PRO A 203 -1.60 18.36 16.31
N THR A 204 -2.66 18.99 15.83
CA THR A 204 -3.43 19.94 16.63
C THR A 204 -4.63 19.24 17.29
N GLY A 205 -4.73 19.41 18.62
CA GLY A 205 -5.86 18.91 19.40
C GLY A 205 -6.03 17.38 19.44
N PRO A 206 -7.06 16.89 20.16
CA PRO A 206 -7.28 15.45 20.34
C PRO A 206 -7.57 14.70 19.04
N ILE A 207 -8.30 15.32 18.09
CA ILE A 207 -8.66 14.71 16.80
C ILE A 207 -7.42 14.48 15.95
N GLY A 208 -6.47 15.44 15.91
CA GLY A 208 -5.21 15.31 15.19
C GLY A 208 -4.39 14.11 15.70
N TRP A 209 -4.22 14.01 17.01
CA TRP A 209 -3.51 12.87 17.62
C TRP A 209 -4.23 11.54 17.46
N ALA A 210 -5.58 11.52 17.56
CA ALA A 210 -6.37 10.32 17.30
C ALA A 210 -6.23 9.85 15.85
N SER A 211 -6.18 10.79 14.87
CA SER A 211 -5.97 10.48 13.47
C SER A 211 -4.57 9.90 13.22
N VAL A 212 -3.52 10.47 13.83
CA VAL A 212 -2.16 9.92 13.76
C VAL A 212 -2.10 8.52 14.37
N ALA A 213 -2.71 8.33 15.53
CA ALA A 213 -2.76 7.02 16.19
C ALA A 213 -3.51 5.99 15.35
N ALA A 214 -4.66 6.35 14.77
CA ALA A 214 -5.44 5.46 13.91
C ALA A 214 -4.67 5.08 12.64
N LEU A 215 -3.96 6.04 12.01
CA LEU A 215 -3.06 5.78 10.88
C LEU A 215 -1.92 4.85 11.26
N GLY A 216 -1.24 5.14 12.36
CA GLY A 216 -0.06 4.39 12.80
C GLY A 216 -0.38 2.97 13.26
N LEU A 217 -1.54 2.74 13.88
CA LEU A 217 -1.96 1.40 14.31
C LEU A 217 -2.59 0.58 13.18
N GLY A 218 -3.36 1.20 12.30
CA GLY A 218 -4.08 0.54 11.22
C GLY A 218 -3.33 0.57 9.87
N PRO A 219 -3.60 1.60 9.02
CA PRO A 219 -3.13 1.65 7.64
C PRO A 219 -1.61 1.60 7.45
N VAL A 220 -0.83 2.16 8.37
CA VAL A 220 0.64 2.20 8.28
C VAL A 220 1.28 1.16 9.21
N GLY A 221 0.60 0.72 10.29
CA GLY A 221 1.11 -0.32 11.18
C GLY A 221 0.65 -1.71 10.76
N LEU A 222 -0.51 -2.14 11.27
CA LEU A 222 -1.03 -3.49 11.11
C LEU A 222 -1.15 -3.91 9.63
N ALA A 223 -1.46 -2.98 8.73
CA ALA A 223 -1.63 -3.26 7.31
C ALA A 223 -0.38 -3.88 6.67
N PHE A 224 0.82 -3.47 7.04
CA PHE A 224 2.04 -4.04 6.47
C PHE A 224 2.29 -5.49 6.92
N PHE A 225 1.91 -5.83 8.14
CA PHE A 225 1.99 -7.22 8.63
C PHE A 225 0.97 -8.11 7.92
N THR A 226 -0.28 -7.66 7.79
CA THR A 226 -1.32 -8.42 7.09
C THR A 226 -1.04 -8.52 5.58
N TRP A 227 -0.47 -7.48 4.97
CA TRP A 227 -0.03 -7.49 3.58
C TRP A 227 1.11 -8.48 3.36
N ASP A 228 2.13 -8.50 4.23
CA ASP A 228 3.25 -9.44 4.15
C ASP A 228 2.76 -10.90 4.19
N VAL A 229 1.83 -11.23 5.10
CA VAL A 229 1.18 -12.55 5.15
C VAL A 229 0.46 -12.85 3.84
N GLY A 230 -0.29 -11.91 3.30
CA GLY A 230 -1.03 -12.04 2.05
C GLY A 230 -0.11 -12.27 0.85
N MET A 231 0.94 -11.47 0.72
CA MET A 231 1.90 -11.58 -0.37
C MET A 231 2.68 -12.90 -0.32
N LYS A 232 3.12 -13.34 0.85
CA LYS A 232 3.92 -14.56 1.00
C LYS A 232 3.10 -15.84 0.83
N ARG A 233 1.85 -15.87 1.29
CA ARG A 233 1.08 -17.12 1.44
C ARG A 233 -0.30 -17.09 0.78
N GLY A 234 -0.76 -15.93 0.33
CA GLY A 234 -2.06 -15.71 -0.31
C GLY A 234 -2.02 -15.85 -1.83
N ASP A 235 -3.13 -15.47 -2.44
CA ASP A 235 -3.27 -15.33 -3.89
C ASP A 235 -2.81 -13.92 -4.32
N ILE A 236 -1.59 -13.83 -4.84
CA ILE A 236 -0.94 -12.58 -5.18
C ILE A 236 -1.63 -11.84 -6.34
N GLN A 237 -2.13 -12.58 -7.35
CA GLN A 237 -2.86 -11.98 -8.46
C GLN A 237 -4.21 -11.41 -7.99
N MET A 238 -4.90 -12.17 -7.13
CA MET A 238 -6.15 -11.73 -6.51
C MET A 238 -5.93 -10.48 -5.66
N LEU A 239 -4.91 -10.46 -4.80
CA LEU A 239 -4.58 -9.32 -3.95
C LEU A 239 -4.18 -8.10 -4.77
N GLY A 240 -3.35 -8.27 -5.81
CA GLY A 240 -3.01 -7.20 -6.75
C GLY A 240 -4.26 -6.58 -7.39
N THR A 241 -5.17 -7.41 -7.91
CA THR A 241 -6.40 -6.90 -8.53
C THR A 241 -7.36 -6.27 -7.53
N LEU A 242 -7.54 -6.88 -6.33
CA LEU A 242 -8.37 -6.34 -5.26
C LEU A 242 -7.88 -4.98 -4.75
N SER A 243 -6.59 -4.71 -4.87
CA SER A 243 -6.01 -3.44 -4.43
C SER A 243 -6.58 -2.22 -5.17
N TYR A 244 -7.13 -2.42 -6.37
CA TYR A 244 -7.89 -1.37 -7.06
C TYR A 244 -9.21 -1.00 -6.38
N ALA A 245 -9.68 -1.79 -5.41
CA ALA A 245 -10.80 -1.39 -4.58
C ALA A 245 -10.45 -0.24 -3.61
N ALA A 246 -9.17 -0.02 -3.28
CA ALA A 246 -8.77 0.99 -2.31
C ALA A 246 -9.24 2.42 -2.65
N PRO A 247 -9.05 2.98 -3.87
CA PRO A 247 -9.57 4.31 -4.22
C PRO A 247 -11.10 4.37 -4.21
N LEU A 248 -11.78 3.31 -4.62
CA LEU A 248 -13.24 3.25 -4.54
C LEU A 248 -13.73 3.29 -3.09
N LEU A 249 -13.21 2.42 -2.25
CA LEU A 249 -13.55 2.35 -0.83
C LEU A 249 -13.21 3.66 -0.11
N SER A 250 -12.04 4.25 -0.41
CA SER A 250 -11.63 5.54 0.13
C SER A 250 -12.63 6.65 -0.25
N THR A 251 -13.05 6.69 -1.52
CA THR A 251 -14.06 7.68 -1.97
C THR A 251 -15.41 7.44 -1.29
N LEU A 252 -15.83 6.19 -1.12
CA LEU A 252 -17.06 5.87 -0.40
C LEU A 252 -17.01 6.32 1.07
N VAL A 253 -15.87 6.17 1.73
CA VAL A 253 -15.66 6.68 3.10
C VAL A 253 -15.80 8.21 3.12
N LEU A 254 -15.16 8.92 2.17
CA LEU A 254 -15.26 10.38 2.07
C LEU A 254 -16.70 10.85 1.78
N VAL A 255 -17.46 10.11 0.97
CA VAL A 255 -18.88 10.39 0.72
C VAL A 255 -19.70 10.15 2.00
N ALA A 256 -19.50 9.03 2.68
CA ALA A 256 -20.23 8.69 3.90
C ALA A 256 -19.96 9.68 5.06
N THR A 257 -18.76 10.26 5.09
CA THR A 257 -18.36 11.29 6.08
C THR A 257 -18.71 12.73 5.64
N GLY A 258 -19.37 12.90 4.50
CA GLY A 258 -19.75 14.22 3.98
C GLY A 258 -18.60 15.06 3.39
N GLN A 259 -17.41 14.47 3.23
CA GLN A 259 -16.23 15.15 2.69
C GLN A 259 -16.16 15.10 1.15
N ALA A 260 -16.97 14.28 0.50
CA ALA A 260 -17.10 14.18 -0.96
C ALA A 260 -18.56 13.95 -1.37
N LYS A 261 -18.88 14.25 -2.65
CA LYS A 261 -20.23 14.01 -3.21
C LYS A 261 -20.25 12.70 -3.99
N ALA A 262 -21.36 11.94 -3.87
CA ALA A 262 -21.61 10.79 -4.71
C ALA A 262 -21.82 11.22 -6.17
N SER A 263 -21.33 10.42 -7.14
CA SER A 263 -21.50 10.69 -8.57
C SER A 263 -21.81 9.39 -9.32
N PRO A 264 -22.48 9.45 -10.50
CA PRO A 264 -22.68 8.26 -11.35
C PRO A 264 -21.38 7.60 -11.78
N MET A 265 -20.31 8.39 -11.95
CA MET A 265 -18.97 7.93 -12.29
C MET A 265 -18.40 7.00 -11.23
N LEU A 266 -18.71 7.26 -9.95
CA LEU A 266 -18.35 6.37 -8.83
C LEU A 266 -19.02 5.01 -8.96
N GLY A 267 -20.29 4.97 -9.44
CA GLY A 267 -21.00 3.72 -9.71
C GLY A 267 -20.37 2.90 -10.84
N LEU A 268 -19.98 3.56 -11.95
CA LEU A 268 -19.28 2.89 -13.06
C LEU A 268 -17.92 2.34 -12.63
N ALA A 269 -17.16 3.12 -11.87
CA ALA A 269 -15.89 2.69 -11.31
C ALA A 269 -16.06 1.48 -10.38
N ALA A 270 -17.09 1.48 -9.54
CA ALA A 270 -17.42 0.36 -8.67
C ALA A 270 -17.68 -0.93 -9.44
N LEU A 271 -18.45 -0.85 -10.53
CA LEU A 271 -18.74 -1.99 -11.40
C LEU A 271 -17.48 -2.51 -12.11
N ALA A 272 -16.64 -1.62 -12.62
CA ALA A 272 -15.38 -1.98 -13.28
C ALA A 272 -14.40 -2.67 -12.31
N ILE A 273 -14.22 -2.11 -11.11
CA ILE A 273 -13.32 -2.65 -10.09
C ILE A 273 -13.80 -4.01 -9.59
N THR A 274 -15.11 -4.13 -9.27
CA THR A 274 -15.70 -5.40 -8.78
C THR A 274 -15.68 -6.47 -9.87
N GLY A 275 -16.01 -6.10 -11.10
CA GLY A 275 -15.95 -6.99 -12.26
C GLY A 275 -14.53 -7.49 -12.53
N GLY A 276 -13.55 -6.60 -12.47
CA GLY A 276 -12.12 -6.94 -12.59
C GLY A 276 -11.67 -7.93 -11.51
N ALA A 277 -12.01 -7.65 -10.25
CA ALA A 277 -11.70 -8.55 -9.13
C ALA A 277 -12.37 -9.93 -9.29
N ALA A 278 -13.63 -9.97 -9.77
CA ALA A 278 -14.33 -11.22 -10.03
C ALA A 278 -13.67 -12.05 -11.16
N LEU A 279 -13.18 -11.40 -12.22
CA LEU A 279 -12.43 -12.06 -13.29
C LEU A 279 -11.12 -12.66 -12.79
N ALA A 280 -10.35 -11.90 -11.99
CA ALA A 280 -9.11 -12.38 -11.38
C ALA A 280 -9.38 -13.58 -10.44
N ALA A 281 -10.42 -13.51 -9.60
CA ALA A 281 -10.82 -14.60 -8.72
C ALA A 281 -11.21 -15.88 -9.49
N ARG A 282 -11.91 -15.74 -10.63
CA ARG A 282 -12.23 -16.88 -11.51
C ARG A 282 -10.99 -17.52 -12.12
N ALA A 283 -10.01 -16.70 -12.51
CA ALA A 283 -8.74 -17.20 -13.03
C ALA A 283 -8.00 -18.04 -11.98
N SER A 284 -7.96 -17.58 -10.75
CA SER A 284 -7.29 -18.26 -9.62
C SER A 284 -7.94 -19.61 -9.27
N ARG A 285 -9.29 -19.71 -9.32
CA ARG A 285 -10.04 -20.95 -9.00
C ARG A 285 -9.83 -22.08 -10.00
N LYS A 286 -9.52 -21.77 -11.25
CA LYS A 286 -9.33 -22.76 -12.32
C LYS A 286 -7.91 -23.34 -12.38
N ALA A 287 -7.05 -23.11 -11.39
CA ALA A 287 -5.76 -23.74 -11.29
C ALA A 287 -5.94 -25.18 -10.77
N PRO A 288 -5.69 -26.24 -11.57
CA PRO A 288 -5.56 -27.58 -11.00
C PRO A 288 -4.38 -27.56 -10.04
N ILE A 289 -4.56 -28.14 -8.88
CA ILE A 289 -3.48 -28.55 -8.00
C ILE A 289 -2.73 -29.61 -8.80
N ALA A 290 -1.56 -29.27 -9.36
CA ALA A 290 -0.63 -30.23 -9.94
C ALA A 290 0.26 -30.78 -8.86
#